data_dc7f6c47ba84bc509120552d30994074
#
_entry.id   dc7f6c47ba84bc509120552d30994074
#
_cell.length_a   1.000
_cell.length_b   1.000
_cell.length_c   1.000
_cell.angle_alpha   90.00
_cell.angle_beta   90.00
_cell.angle_gamma   90.00
#
_symmetry.space_group_name_H-M   'P 1'
#
loop_
_entity.id
_entity.type
_entity.pdbx_description
1 polymer ?
#
loop_
_entity_poly.entity_id
_entity_poly.type
_entity_poly.pdbx_seq_one_letter_code
_entity_poly.pdbx_strand_id
1 'polypeptide(L)'
;PGSGLAALAHELAFRHIVLNDPNIGGRYSALSHFGLLPAALTGVDLTDLLGRTSTAIQSMRPAVELGAFMGDGANQGRDKLTLLLSPPLAPVGAWIEQLIAESTGKEGQGILPIDMEPALEAADYSGDRLFVYLRMDDTLDERVASLVSAGQPLLQISLDELHDLGTAFYYWEFATALAGHLMGIHPFDQPDVEAAKVLARDM
;
A
#
# COMPACT_ATOMS: atom_id res chain seq x y z
N PRO A 1 -13.62 19.62 -0.62
CA PRO A 1 -14.62 20.69 -0.67
C PRO A 1 -16.04 20.12 -0.53
N GLY A 2 -16.92 20.82 0.22
CA GLY A 2 -18.34 20.43 0.36
C GLY A 2 -18.63 19.30 1.35
N SER A 3 -17.63 18.79 2.10
CA SER A 3 -17.85 17.81 3.15
C SER A 3 -18.43 18.44 4.43
N GLY A 4 -19.18 17.65 5.22
CA GLY A 4 -19.67 18.10 6.53
C GLY A 4 -18.54 18.55 7.48
N LEU A 5 -17.36 17.91 7.39
CA LEU A 5 -16.19 18.30 8.17
C LEU A 5 -15.67 19.69 7.77
N ALA A 6 -15.65 20.02 6.47
CA ALA A 6 -15.25 21.36 6.01
C ALA A 6 -16.26 22.44 6.49
N ALA A 7 -17.57 22.16 6.45
CA ALA A 7 -18.60 23.04 6.98
C ALA A 7 -18.42 23.28 8.49
N LEU A 8 -18.24 22.20 9.26
CA LEU A 8 -17.99 22.26 10.70
C LEU A 8 -16.70 23.04 11.04
N ALA A 9 -15.64 22.86 10.28
CA ALA A 9 -14.39 23.57 10.49
C ALA A 9 -14.54 25.10 10.26
N HIS A 10 -15.36 25.50 9.30
CA HIS A 10 -15.71 26.92 9.10
C HIS A 10 -16.58 27.44 10.24
N GLU A 11 -17.60 26.70 10.66
CA GLU A 11 -18.48 27.08 11.78
C GLU A 11 -17.69 27.27 13.09
N LEU A 12 -16.76 26.34 13.38
CA LEU A 12 -15.94 26.39 14.57
C LEU A 12 -14.68 27.28 14.43
N ALA A 13 -14.56 28.01 13.33
CA ALA A 13 -13.45 28.92 13.05
C ALA A 13 -12.06 28.25 13.24
N PHE A 14 -11.87 27.06 12.67
CA PHE A 14 -10.57 26.38 12.73
C PHE A 14 -9.47 27.28 12.18
N ARG A 15 -8.31 27.28 12.85
CA ARG A 15 -7.17 28.14 12.52
C ARG A 15 -6.71 27.99 11.07
N HIS A 16 -6.71 26.75 10.58
CA HIS A 16 -6.35 26.42 9.21
C HIS A 16 -7.29 25.31 8.70
N ILE A 17 -7.69 25.42 7.45
CA ILE A 17 -8.49 24.42 6.75
C ILE A 17 -7.75 24.10 5.46
N VAL A 18 -7.25 22.87 5.36
CA VAL A 18 -6.56 22.36 4.17
C VAL A 18 -7.50 21.40 3.45
N LEU A 19 -7.91 21.79 2.25
CA LEU A 19 -8.81 20.97 1.44
C LEU A 19 -8.02 19.96 0.63
N ASN A 20 -8.47 18.72 0.66
CA ASN A 20 -7.95 17.64 -0.20
C ASN A 20 -8.82 17.50 -1.46
N ASP A 21 -8.28 16.83 -2.50
CA ASP A 21 -9.09 16.46 -3.66
C ASP A 21 -10.16 15.45 -3.23
N PRO A 22 -11.46 15.72 -3.49
CA PRO A 22 -12.56 14.85 -3.08
C PRO A 22 -12.57 13.50 -3.81
N ASN A 23 -11.84 13.37 -4.91
CA ASN A 23 -11.75 12.14 -5.69
C ASN A 23 -10.65 11.18 -5.21
N ILE A 24 -9.81 11.62 -4.25
CA ILE A 24 -8.78 10.75 -3.66
C ILE A 24 -9.39 10.00 -2.48
N GLY A 25 -9.48 8.67 -2.60
CA GLY A 25 -9.88 7.79 -1.50
C GLY A 25 -8.83 7.70 -0.40
N GLY A 26 -9.25 7.41 0.85
CA GLY A 26 -8.36 7.41 2.02
C GLY A 26 -7.10 6.56 1.86
N ARG A 27 -7.21 5.36 1.33
CA ARG A 27 -6.07 4.45 1.13
C ARG A 27 -5.06 4.90 0.07
N TYR A 28 -5.46 5.81 -0.84
CA TYR A 28 -4.59 6.45 -1.84
C TYR A 28 -4.20 7.87 -1.47
N SER A 29 -4.29 8.25 -0.20
CA SER A 29 -4.10 9.63 0.23
C SER A 29 -2.78 9.90 0.95
N ALA A 30 -1.86 8.94 1.00
CA ALA A 30 -0.59 9.09 1.72
C ALA A 30 0.22 10.29 1.22
N LEU A 31 0.30 10.48 -0.09
CA LEU A 31 1.01 11.61 -0.72
C LEU A 31 0.10 12.80 -1.04
N SER A 32 -1.11 12.84 -0.53
CA SER A 32 -2.00 14.01 -0.62
C SER A 32 -1.87 14.92 0.60
N HIS A 33 -2.58 16.05 0.61
CA HIS A 33 -2.62 16.91 1.80
C HIS A 33 -3.07 16.16 3.06
N PHE A 34 -3.85 15.10 2.93
CA PHE A 34 -4.34 14.31 4.05
C PHE A 34 -3.21 13.56 4.78
N GLY A 35 -2.24 13.01 4.06
CA GLY A 35 -1.06 12.37 4.64
C GLY A 35 0.09 13.33 4.92
N LEU A 36 0.35 14.28 3.99
CA LEU A 36 1.50 15.18 4.09
C LEU A 36 1.37 16.20 5.22
N LEU A 37 0.16 16.68 5.53
CA LEU A 37 -0.03 17.65 6.63
C LEU A 37 0.33 17.06 8.00
N PRO A 38 -0.17 15.88 8.40
CA PRO A 38 0.28 15.23 9.64
C PRO A 38 1.79 14.94 9.64
N ALA A 39 2.35 14.50 8.52
CA ALA A 39 3.79 14.25 8.41
C ALA A 39 4.61 15.53 8.69
N ALA A 40 4.22 16.66 8.10
CA ALA A 40 4.85 17.96 8.39
C ALA A 40 4.74 18.36 9.86
N LEU A 41 3.57 18.16 10.47
CA LEU A 41 3.32 18.51 11.87
C LEU A 41 4.11 17.62 12.85
N THR A 42 4.47 16.41 12.44
CA THR A 42 5.34 15.50 13.22
C THR A 42 6.84 15.70 12.95
N GLY A 43 7.19 16.65 12.08
CA GLY A 43 8.59 17.03 11.83
C GLY A 43 9.26 16.33 10.67
N VAL A 44 8.52 15.63 9.81
CA VAL A 44 9.07 15.05 8.57
C VAL A 44 9.49 16.17 7.62
N ASP A 45 10.69 16.09 7.07
CA ASP A 45 11.14 16.97 5.99
C ASP A 45 10.43 16.60 4.68
N LEU A 46 9.32 17.30 4.41
CA LEU A 46 8.56 17.07 3.19
C LEU A 46 9.33 17.46 1.92
N THR A 47 10.28 18.38 1.99
CA THR A 47 11.07 18.78 0.83
C THR A 47 11.97 17.65 0.38
N ASP A 48 12.64 17.00 1.33
CA ASP A 48 13.47 15.82 1.03
C ASP A 48 12.61 14.64 0.59
N LEU A 49 11.57 14.29 1.34
CA LEU A 49 10.65 13.20 1.00
C LEU A 49 10.07 13.33 -0.42
N LEU A 50 9.51 14.48 -0.75
CA LEU A 50 8.90 14.72 -2.06
C LEU A 50 9.94 14.86 -3.17
N GLY A 51 11.10 15.41 -2.87
CA GLY A 51 12.23 15.51 -3.81
C GLY A 51 12.74 14.14 -4.24
N ARG A 52 12.93 13.22 -3.28
CA ARG A 52 13.29 11.82 -3.52
C ARG A 52 12.21 11.09 -4.31
N THR A 53 10.96 11.21 -3.88
CA THR A 53 9.81 10.64 -4.60
C THR A 53 9.77 11.12 -6.04
N SER A 54 9.87 12.43 -6.27
CA SER A 54 9.86 13.03 -7.62
C SER A 54 10.99 12.51 -8.50
N THR A 55 12.15 12.21 -7.92
CA THR A 55 13.28 11.62 -8.65
C THR A 55 13.01 10.16 -8.99
N ALA A 56 12.55 9.38 -8.01
CA ALA A 56 12.31 7.95 -8.16
C ALA A 56 11.22 7.63 -9.19
N ILE A 57 10.14 8.42 -9.23
CA ILE A 57 9.03 8.23 -10.18
C ILE A 57 9.40 8.53 -11.65
N GLN A 58 10.57 9.08 -11.93
CA GLN A 58 11.08 9.16 -13.30
C GLN A 58 11.31 7.75 -13.90
N SER A 59 11.51 6.76 -13.05
CA SER A 59 11.52 5.35 -13.44
C SER A 59 10.31 4.64 -12.84
N MET A 60 9.28 4.44 -13.63
CA MET A 60 8.07 3.69 -13.23
C MET A 60 8.30 2.18 -13.13
N ARG A 61 9.47 1.70 -13.55
CA ARG A 61 9.75 0.27 -13.67
C ARG A 61 9.47 -0.50 -12.38
N PRO A 62 9.95 -0.09 -11.18
CA PRO A 62 9.67 -0.86 -9.96
C PRO A 62 8.18 -0.96 -9.61
N ALA A 63 7.42 0.12 -9.84
CA ALA A 63 5.97 0.14 -9.60
C ALA A 63 5.22 -0.77 -10.59
N VAL A 64 5.64 -0.78 -11.85
CA VAL A 64 5.07 -1.67 -12.89
C VAL A 64 5.41 -3.13 -12.60
N GLU A 65 6.66 -3.43 -12.23
CA GLU A 65 7.09 -4.79 -11.86
C GLU A 65 6.30 -5.29 -10.65
N LEU A 66 6.11 -4.47 -9.61
CA LEU A 66 5.31 -4.83 -8.44
C LEU A 66 3.84 -5.08 -8.81
N GLY A 67 3.23 -4.21 -9.61
CA GLY A 67 1.83 -4.36 -10.02
C GLY A 67 1.60 -5.60 -10.89
N ALA A 68 2.51 -5.86 -11.84
CA ALA A 68 2.47 -7.07 -12.66
C ALA A 68 2.69 -8.33 -11.80
N PHE A 69 3.68 -8.31 -10.89
CA PHE A 69 3.95 -9.41 -9.98
C PHE A 69 2.72 -9.80 -9.14
N MET A 70 1.99 -8.80 -8.61
CA MET A 70 0.77 -9.02 -7.85
C MET A 70 -0.40 -9.47 -8.73
N GLY A 71 -0.69 -8.73 -9.81
CA GLY A 71 -1.88 -8.98 -10.65
C GLY A 71 -1.77 -10.28 -11.44
N ASP A 72 -0.64 -10.53 -12.09
CA ASP A 72 -0.40 -11.78 -12.83
C ASP A 72 -0.30 -12.97 -11.88
N GLY A 73 0.31 -12.78 -10.69
CA GLY A 73 0.36 -13.80 -9.67
C GLY A 73 -1.04 -14.22 -9.21
N ALA A 74 -1.91 -13.26 -8.90
CA ALA A 74 -3.29 -13.53 -8.50
C ALA A 74 -4.06 -14.26 -9.60
N ASN A 75 -3.92 -13.86 -10.86
CA ASN A 75 -4.54 -14.52 -11.99
C ASN A 75 -4.05 -15.97 -12.21
N GLN A 76 -2.86 -16.30 -11.68
CA GLN A 76 -2.29 -17.65 -11.70
C GLN A 76 -2.58 -18.46 -10.41
N GLY A 77 -3.45 -17.94 -9.53
CA GLY A 77 -3.81 -18.60 -8.27
C GLY A 77 -2.82 -18.35 -7.11
N ARG A 78 -1.91 -17.37 -7.25
CA ARG A 78 -1.03 -16.90 -6.19
C ARG A 78 -1.58 -15.59 -5.64
N ASP A 79 -2.62 -15.69 -4.84
CA ASP A 79 -3.39 -14.56 -4.33
C ASP A 79 -3.05 -14.16 -2.89
N LYS A 80 -2.07 -14.81 -2.27
CA LYS A 80 -1.62 -14.51 -0.91
C LYS A 80 -0.26 -13.82 -0.94
N LEU A 81 -0.27 -12.53 -0.59
CA LEU A 81 0.92 -11.68 -0.63
C LEU A 81 1.50 -11.50 0.77
N THR A 82 2.58 -12.19 1.07
CA THR A 82 3.31 -12.05 2.35
C THR A 82 4.29 -10.88 2.26
N LEU A 83 4.16 -9.96 3.21
CA LEU A 83 5.02 -8.79 3.34
C LEU A 83 6.22 -9.13 4.24
N LEU A 84 7.42 -8.93 3.73
CA LEU A 84 8.66 -8.96 4.48
C LEU A 84 9.18 -7.53 4.57
N LEU A 85 9.16 -6.96 5.76
CA LEU A 85 9.50 -5.55 5.98
C LEU A 85 10.70 -5.46 6.91
N SER A 86 11.76 -4.76 6.50
CA SER A 86 12.84 -4.42 7.44
C SER A 86 12.25 -3.71 8.68
N PRO A 87 12.78 -3.94 9.89
CA PRO A 87 12.17 -3.46 11.14
C PRO A 87 11.78 -1.97 11.15
N PRO A 88 12.55 -1.03 10.57
CA PRO A 88 12.15 0.38 10.51
C PRO A 88 10.89 0.62 9.66
N LEU A 89 10.56 -0.30 8.74
CA LEU A 89 9.43 -0.21 7.82
C LEU A 89 8.20 -0.97 8.30
N ALA A 90 8.27 -1.71 9.42
CA ALA A 90 7.16 -2.51 9.93
C ALA A 90 5.82 -1.74 10.03
N PRO A 91 5.76 -0.46 10.46
CA PRO A 91 4.50 0.28 10.52
C PRO A 91 3.80 0.48 9.18
N VAL A 92 4.52 0.35 8.05
CA VAL A 92 3.95 0.52 6.71
C VAL A 92 3.10 -0.68 6.31
N GLY A 93 3.32 -1.85 6.91
CA GLY A 93 2.61 -3.09 6.61
C GLY A 93 1.10 -2.95 6.72
N ALA A 94 0.60 -2.37 7.81
CA ALA A 94 -0.83 -2.16 8.01
C ALA A 94 -1.47 -1.26 6.94
N TRP A 95 -0.74 -0.25 6.44
CA TRP A 95 -1.22 0.59 5.35
C TRP A 95 -1.24 -0.18 4.01
N ILE A 96 -0.20 -0.96 3.72
CA ILE A 96 -0.15 -1.82 2.51
C ILE A 96 -1.29 -2.84 2.56
N GLU A 97 -1.54 -3.45 3.73
CA GLU A 97 -2.63 -4.39 3.93
C GLU A 97 -3.97 -3.76 3.57
N GLN A 98 -4.27 -2.59 4.13
CA GLN A 98 -5.51 -1.88 3.81
C GLN A 98 -5.59 -1.50 2.33
N LEU A 99 -4.52 -0.95 1.77
CA LEU A 99 -4.47 -0.54 0.36
C LEU A 99 -4.83 -1.71 -0.56
N ILE A 100 -4.19 -2.86 -0.38
CA ILE A 100 -4.38 -4.02 -1.25
C ILE A 100 -5.74 -4.68 -1.01
N ALA A 101 -6.09 -4.98 0.25
CA ALA A 101 -7.31 -5.69 0.57
C ALA A 101 -8.57 -4.94 0.09
N GLU A 102 -8.69 -3.65 0.40
CA GLU A 102 -9.85 -2.85 -0.02
C GLU A 102 -9.88 -2.57 -1.53
N SER A 103 -8.72 -2.50 -2.19
CA SER A 103 -8.65 -2.20 -3.62
C SER A 103 -8.91 -3.43 -4.48
N THR A 104 -8.53 -4.62 -4.02
CA THR A 104 -8.60 -5.84 -4.83
C THR A 104 -9.69 -6.82 -4.39
N GLY A 105 -10.12 -6.80 -3.13
CA GLY A 105 -11.13 -7.71 -2.57
C GLY A 105 -12.54 -7.40 -3.06
N LYS A 106 -12.87 -7.81 -4.29
CA LYS A 106 -14.13 -7.50 -4.96
C LYS A 106 -14.55 -8.63 -5.89
N GLU A 107 -15.86 -8.75 -6.12
CA GLU A 107 -16.41 -9.65 -7.14
C GLU A 107 -15.96 -11.12 -6.97
N GLY A 108 -15.73 -11.53 -5.73
CA GLY A 108 -15.31 -12.90 -5.41
C GLY A 108 -13.85 -13.22 -5.67
N GLN A 109 -13.02 -12.22 -5.92
CA GLN A 109 -11.59 -12.31 -6.09
C GLN A 109 -10.86 -11.26 -5.25
N GLY A 110 -9.54 -11.33 -5.17
CA GLY A 110 -8.72 -10.36 -4.46
C GLY A 110 -7.34 -10.90 -4.17
N ILE A 111 -6.46 -10.02 -3.73
CA ILE A 111 -5.16 -10.37 -3.17
C ILE A 111 -5.28 -10.24 -1.66
N LEU A 112 -4.95 -11.31 -0.93
CA LEU A 112 -4.89 -11.32 0.52
C LEU A 112 -3.49 -10.88 0.98
N PRO A 113 -3.30 -9.65 1.43
CA PRO A 113 -2.04 -9.23 2.02
C PRO A 113 -1.89 -9.86 3.41
N ILE A 114 -0.68 -10.29 3.73
CA ILE A 114 -0.35 -10.93 5.00
C ILE A 114 0.84 -10.18 5.60
N ASP A 115 0.56 -9.36 6.58
CA ASP A 115 1.56 -8.63 7.37
C ASP A 115 1.87 -9.36 8.66
N MET A 116 3.07 -9.19 9.20
CA MET A 116 3.54 -9.74 10.47
C MET A 116 3.37 -11.27 10.62
N GLU A 117 3.38 -12.01 9.52
CA GLU A 117 3.29 -13.47 9.56
C GLU A 117 4.50 -14.06 10.31
N PRO A 118 4.28 -14.96 11.30
CA PRO A 118 5.36 -15.69 11.92
C PRO A 118 6.21 -16.40 10.86
N ALA A 119 7.52 -16.43 11.05
CA ALA A 119 8.41 -17.11 10.12
C ALA A 119 8.12 -18.61 10.10
N LEU A 120 7.80 -19.14 8.94
CA LEU A 120 7.74 -20.56 8.65
C LEU A 120 9.00 -20.99 7.91
N GLU A 121 9.28 -22.30 7.89
CA GLU A 121 10.29 -22.85 7.01
C GLU A 121 9.88 -22.59 5.54
N ALA A 122 10.84 -22.32 4.69
CA ALA A 122 10.56 -21.93 3.30
C ALA A 122 9.79 -23.01 2.51
N ALA A 123 9.95 -24.28 2.89
CA ALA A 123 9.26 -25.43 2.30
C ALA A 123 7.80 -25.59 2.76
N ASP A 124 7.41 -24.95 3.85
CA ASP A 124 6.06 -25.09 4.43
C ASP A 124 5.06 -24.10 3.80
N TYR A 125 5.55 -23.15 3.01
CA TYR A 125 4.68 -22.25 2.26
C TYR A 125 4.04 -22.96 1.05
N SER A 126 2.72 -22.81 0.94
CA SER A 126 1.95 -23.38 -0.18
C SER A 126 2.22 -22.62 -1.50
N GLY A 127 1.81 -23.24 -2.61
CA GLY A 127 2.06 -22.72 -3.95
C GLY A 127 1.25 -21.49 -4.34
N ASP A 128 0.41 -20.97 -3.45
CA ASP A 128 -0.46 -19.80 -3.65
C ASP A 128 0.16 -18.49 -3.12
N ARG A 129 1.44 -18.53 -2.71
CA ARG A 129 2.15 -17.40 -2.11
C ARG A 129 2.92 -16.57 -3.14
N LEU A 130 2.94 -15.27 -2.85
CA LEU A 130 3.87 -14.27 -3.37
C LEU A 130 4.56 -13.60 -2.19
N PHE A 131 5.81 -13.21 -2.35
CA PHE A 131 6.56 -12.50 -1.31
C PHE A 131 7.03 -11.15 -1.84
N VAL A 132 6.83 -10.09 -1.08
CA VAL A 132 7.46 -8.78 -1.36
C VAL A 132 8.32 -8.40 -0.17
N TYR A 133 9.60 -8.18 -0.45
CA TYR A 133 10.57 -7.69 0.53
C TYR A 133 10.80 -6.20 0.34
N LEU A 134 10.33 -5.39 1.31
CA LEU A 134 10.67 -3.99 1.40
C LEU A 134 11.90 -3.86 2.29
N ARG A 135 13.06 -3.68 1.67
CA ARG A 135 14.38 -3.75 2.29
C ARG A 135 14.92 -2.39 2.62
N MET A 136 15.31 -2.16 3.88
CA MET A 136 16.08 -0.99 4.31
C MET A 136 17.39 -1.40 5.02
N ASP A 137 17.43 -2.60 5.56
CA ASP A 137 18.61 -3.20 6.20
C ASP A 137 18.70 -4.70 5.86
N ASP A 138 19.71 -5.37 6.38
CA ASP A 138 20.01 -6.78 6.09
C ASP A 138 19.34 -7.78 7.05
N THR A 139 18.51 -7.31 7.97
CA THR A 139 17.90 -8.14 9.05
C THR A 139 17.16 -9.36 8.51
N LEU A 140 16.52 -9.27 7.34
CA LEU A 140 15.74 -10.34 6.75
C LEU A 140 16.42 -11.01 5.56
N ASP A 141 17.64 -10.65 5.20
CA ASP A 141 18.32 -11.13 3.99
C ASP A 141 18.52 -12.67 3.99
N GLU A 142 18.84 -13.27 5.14
CA GLU A 142 18.98 -14.73 5.26
C GLU A 142 17.63 -15.44 5.02
N ARG A 143 16.54 -14.92 5.58
CA ARG A 143 15.19 -15.46 5.35
C ARG A 143 14.80 -15.35 3.89
N VAL A 144 15.07 -14.21 3.27
CA VAL A 144 14.81 -13.96 1.85
C VAL A 144 15.59 -14.92 0.97
N ALA A 145 16.88 -15.13 1.25
CA ALA A 145 17.71 -16.09 0.53
C ALA A 145 17.18 -17.53 0.64
N SER A 146 16.68 -17.94 1.81
CA SER A 146 16.04 -19.23 2.02
C SER A 146 14.78 -19.41 1.17
N LEU A 147 13.90 -18.41 1.15
CA LEU A 147 12.68 -18.42 0.33
C LEU A 147 12.99 -18.53 -1.17
N VAL A 148 13.94 -17.74 -1.65
CA VAL A 148 14.39 -17.79 -3.06
C VAL A 148 14.98 -19.15 -3.40
N SER A 149 15.81 -19.71 -2.50
CA SER A 149 16.42 -21.04 -2.70
C SER A 149 15.37 -22.15 -2.73
N ALA A 150 14.26 -21.99 -2.03
CA ALA A 150 13.12 -22.91 -2.06
C ALA A 150 12.21 -22.70 -3.28
N GLY A 151 12.51 -21.76 -4.17
CA GLY A 151 11.74 -21.47 -5.37
C GLY A 151 10.48 -20.63 -5.14
N GLN A 152 10.37 -19.99 -3.99
CA GLN A 152 9.25 -19.08 -3.73
C GLN A 152 9.39 -17.80 -4.57
N PRO A 153 8.32 -17.34 -5.24
CA PRO A 153 8.36 -16.10 -6.01
C PRO A 153 8.49 -14.92 -5.05
N LEU A 154 9.53 -14.12 -5.23
CA LEU A 154 9.86 -12.98 -4.37
C LEU A 154 10.28 -11.78 -5.21
N LEU A 155 9.73 -10.62 -4.89
CA LEU A 155 10.13 -9.32 -5.43
C LEU A 155 10.70 -8.47 -4.30
N GLN A 156 11.87 -7.85 -4.53
CA GLN A 156 12.51 -6.95 -3.57
C GLN A 156 12.45 -5.50 -4.05
N ILE A 157 12.11 -4.60 -3.14
CA ILE A 157 12.19 -3.15 -3.29
C ILE A 157 13.11 -2.63 -2.20
N SER A 158 14.19 -1.97 -2.57
CA SER A 158 15.14 -1.40 -1.61
C SER A 158 14.90 0.09 -1.42
N LEU A 159 14.93 0.52 -0.16
CA LEU A 159 14.90 1.90 0.28
C LEU A 159 16.21 2.17 1.04
N ASP A 160 16.84 3.29 0.77
CA ASP A 160 18.12 3.64 1.40
C ASP A 160 17.90 4.31 2.77
N GLU A 161 16.81 5.05 2.92
CA GLU A 161 16.47 5.76 4.15
C GLU A 161 14.95 6.03 4.29
N LEU A 162 14.52 6.52 5.48
CA LEU A 162 13.09 6.70 5.78
C LEU A 162 12.37 7.71 4.87
N HIS A 163 13.06 8.71 4.33
CA HIS A 163 12.43 9.65 3.39
C HIS A 163 12.09 9.01 2.04
N ASP A 164 12.66 7.85 1.71
CA ASP A 164 12.25 7.05 0.55
C ASP A 164 10.87 6.40 0.72
N LEU A 165 10.24 6.51 1.89
CA LEU A 165 8.85 6.09 2.10
C LEU A 165 7.88 6.80 1.15
N GLY A 166 8.15 8.05 0.76
CA GLY A 166 7.35 8.72 -0.26
C GLY A 166 7.35 7.95 -1.58
N THR A 167 8.50 7.43 -1.99
CA THR A 167 8.65 6.57 -3.16
C THR A 167 7.90 5.25 -2.99
N ALA A 168 8.01 4.63 -1.80
CA ALA A 168 7.30 3.39 -1.50
C ALA A 168 5.78 3.58 -1.58
N PHE A 169 5.23 4.66 -0.99
CA PHE A 169 3.81 4.98 -1.10
C PHE A 169 3.36 5.07 -2.56
N TYR A 170 4.10 5.82 -3.38
CA TYR A 170 3.79 5.96 -4.79
C TYR A 170 3.83 4.61 -5.54
N TYR A 171 4.86 3.80 -5.30
CA TYR A 171 4.99 2.50 -5.96
C TYR A 171 3.85 1.56 -5.60
N TRP A 172 3.48 1.49 -4.32
CA TRP A 172 2.38 0.63 -3.86
C TRP A 172 1.02 1.10 -4.38
N GLU A 173 0.73 2.41 -4.36
CA GLU A 173 -0.51 2.97 -4.90
C GLU A 173 -0.65 2.67 -6.40
N PHE A 174 0.41 2.91 -7.18
CA PHE A 174 0.43 2.61 -8.61
C PHE A 174 0.33 1.11 -8.89
N ALA A 175 1.12 0.30 -8.19
CA ALA A 175 1.14 -1.16 -8.35
C ALA A 175 -0.22 -1.78 -8.04
N THR A 176 -0.91 -1.30 -6.99
CA THR A 176 -2.24 -1.77 -6.63
C THR A 176 -3.27 -1.42 -7.72
N ALA A 177 -3.18 -0.23 -8.29
CA ALA A 177 -4.04 0.16 -9.41
C ALA A 177 -3.78 -0.71 -10.65
N LEU A 178 -2.52 -1.00 -10.97
CA LEU A 178 -2.14 -1.87 -12.08
C LEU A 178 -2.58 -3.33 -11.84
N ALA A 179 -2.39 -3.86 -10.63
CA ALA A 179 -2.85 -5.20 -10.27
C ALA A 179 -4.38 -5.32 -10.43
N GLY A 180 -5.15 -4.32 -9.95
CA GLY A 180 -6.59 -4.27 -10.16
C GLY A 180 -6.99 -4.28 -11.64
N HIS A 181 -6.27 -3.52 -12.48
CA HIS A 181 -6.48 -3.53 -13.93
C HIS A 181 -6.22 -4.92 -14.54
N LEU A 182 -5.13 -5.58 -14.17
CA LEU A 182 -4.79 -6.92 -14.66
C LEU A 182 -5.79 -7.99 -14.20
N MET A 183 -6.35 -7.83 -13.02
CA MET A 183 -7.41 -8.69 -12.48
C MET A 183 -8.81 -8.37 -13.04
N GLY A 184 -8.96 -7.30 -13.81
CA GLY A 184 -10.24 -6.87 -14.40
C GLY A 184 -11.21 -6.24 -13.39
N ILE A 185 -10.73 -5.72 -12.27
CA ILE A 185 -11.53 -5.07 -11.22
C ILE A 185 -11.24 -3.57 -11.14
N HIS A 186 -12.17 -2.80 -10.57
CA HIS A 186 -11.99 -1.35 -10.35
C HIS A 186 -11.36 -1.09 -8.97
N PRO A 187 -10.07 -0.68 -8.88
CA PRO A 187 -9.36 -0.61 -7.60
C PRO A 187 -9.73 0.61 -6.73
N PHE A 188 -10.44 1.60 -7.26
CA PHE A 188 -10.68 2.87 -6.57
C PHE A 188 -12.06 2.97 -5.90
N ASP A 189 -13.01 2.10 -6.21
CA ASP A 189 -14.31 2.06 -5.56
C ASP A 189 -14.33 1.19 -4.29
N GLN A 190 -15.43 1.25 -3.53
CA GLN A 190 -15.61 0.51 -2.27
C GLN A 190 -17.09 0.07 -2.12
N PRO A 191 -17.62 -0.78 -3.01
CA PRO A 191 -19.05 -1.11 -3.00
C PRO A 191 -19.48 -1.77 -1.68
N ASP A 192 -18.67 -2.65 -1.12
CA ASP A 192 -19.02 -3.40 0.10
C ASP A 192 -18.99 -2.51 1.35
N VAL A 193 -18.08 -1.55 1.42
CA VAL A 193 -18.01 -0.57 2.52
C VAL A 193 -19.23 0.33 2.55
N GLU A 194 -19.70 0.80 1.40
CA GLU A 194 -20.92 1.62 1.32
C GLU A 194 -22.17 0.80 1.66
N ALA A 195 -22.25 -0.45 1.21
CA ALA A 195 -23.34 -1.35 1.59
C ALA A 195 -23.40 -1.58 3.11
N ALA A 196 -22.26 -1.82 3.75
CA ALA A 196 -22.17 -1.97 5.20
C ALA A 196 -22.60 -0.70 5.96
N LYS A 197 -22.20 0.49 5.47
CA LYS A 197 -22.62 1.78 6.07
C LYS A 197 -24.12 2.02 5.93
N VAL A 198 -24.73 1.65 4.81
CA VAL A 198 -26.19 1.74 4.62
C VAL A 198 -26.89 0.84 5.63
N LEU A 199 -26.53 -0.43 5.72
CA LEU A 199 -27.10 -1.35 6.69
C LEU A 199 -26.96 -0.87 8.14
N ALA A 200 -25.81 -0.30 8.52
CA ALA A 200 -25.60 0.21 9.86
C ALA A 200 -26.44 1.46 10.20
N ARG A 201 -26.85 2.25 9.20
CA ARG A 201 -27.74 3.40 9.40
C ARG A 201 -29.19 3.00 9.54
N ASP A 202 -29.59 1.86 8.94
CA ASP A 202 -30.95 1.35 8.93
C ASP A 202 -31.28 0.50 10.21
N MET A 203 -30.28 0.25 11.06
CA MET A 203 -30.36 -0.40 12.36
C MET A 203 -30.58 0.61 13.51
#